data_337bad0aa363916c66de35bb7cddcb88
#
_entry.id   337bad0aa363916c66de35bb7cddcb88
#
_cell.length_a   1.000
_cell.length_b   1.000
_cell.length_c   1.000
_cell.angle_alpha   90.00
_cell.angle_beta   90.00
_cell.angle_gamma   90.00
#
_symmetry.space_group_name_H-M   'P 1'
#
loop_
_entity.id
_entity.type
_entity.pdbx_description
1 polymer ?
#
loop_
_entity_poly.entity_id
_entity_poly.type
_entity_poly.pdbx_seq_one_letter_code
_entity_poly.pdbx_strand_id
1 'polypeptide(L)'
;MTSTPSLSSADPNSADEWLPVGQLVGAQGLRGELRLNPASDFPERFTEPGPRWLQAKGSAVKEVELLEGRQLPGKSLYVVRLKGVSNRMSAEALVGCTVLVPAEDRPELADGEFHLLDLVGLEARLAGNDESIGTVSNLISGGNDLLEIKLHSGKTVLVPFVEAIVPEVQLEEGWLLLTPPPGLLEL
;
A
#
# COMPACT_ATOMS: atom_id res chain seq x y z
N MET A 1 10.51 32.42 -31.34
CA MET A 1 9.84 32.56 -30.05
C MET A 1 9.69 31.18 -29.45
N THR A 2 10.64 30.79 -28.63
CA THR A 2 10.69 29.48 -27.97
C THR A 2 10.06 29.64 -26.60
N SER A 3 8.85 29.09 -26.44
CA SER A 3 8.18 28.99 -25.16
C SER A 3 8.78 27.81 -24.42
N THR A 4 9.54 28.09 -23.38
CA THR A 4 10.01 27.12 -22.39
C THR A 4 8.80 26.68 -21.58
N PRO A 5 8.50 25.36 -21.44
CA PRO A 5 7.51 24.93 -20.49
C PRO A 5 8.03 25.17 -19.09
N SER A 6 7.30 25.97 -18.33
CA SER A 6 7.51 26.19 -16.91
C SER A 6 7.37 24.86 -16.18
N LEU A 7 8.46 24.36 -15.63
CA LEU A 7 8.45 23.28 -14.64
C LEU A 7 7.62 23.79 -13.45
N SER A 8 6.39 23.27 -13.35
CA SER A 8 5.56 23.43 -12.17
C SER A 8 6.35 22.86 -11.01
N SER A 9 6.65 23.69 -10.03
CA SER A 9 7.23 23.29 -8.75
C SER A 9 6.19 22.43 -8.02
N ALA A 10 6.29 21.13 -8.19
CA ALA A 10 5.59 20.19 -7.35
C ALA A 10 6.08 20.40 -5.92
N ASP A 11 5.19 20.69 -5.00
CA ASP A 11 5.51 20.75 -3.58
C ASP A 11 6.01 19.38 -3.14
N PRO A 12 7.24 19.25 -2.60
CA PRO A 12 7.83 17.96 -2.23
C PRO A 12 7.12 17.28 -1.04
N ASN A 13 5.94 17.73 -0.70
CA ASN A 13 5.15 17.29 0.45
C ASN A 13 3.71 16.89 0.08
N SER A 14 3.40 16.71 -1.21
CA SER A 14 2.06 16.23 -1.59
C SER A 14 1.92 14.76 -1.19
N ALA A 15 0.88 14.46 -0.41
CA ALA A 15 0.60 13.11 0.09
C ALA A 15 0.40 12.08 -1.05
N ASP A 16 0.11 12.54 -2.26
CA ASP A 16 -0.12 11.72 -3.44
C ASP A 16 1.18 11.23 -4.11
N GLU A 17 2.32 11.81 -3.76
CA GLU A 17 3.63 11.44 -4.32
C GLU A 17 4.35 10.34 -3.53
N TRP A 18 3.90 10.04 -2.32
CA TRP A 18 4.59 9.16 -1.39
C TRP A 18 3.70 8.04 -0.87
N LEU A 19 4.22 6.82 -0.89
CA LEU A 19 3.58 5.64 -0.31
C LEU A 19 4.26 5.29 1.03
N PRO A 20 3.55 5.34 2.16
CA PRO A 20 4.08 4.88 3.43
C PRO A 20 4.21 3.35 3.42
N VAL A 21 5.42 2.85 3.69
CA VAL A 21 5.74 1.41 3.68
C VAL A 21 6.12 0.86 5.03
N GLY A 22 6.37 1.71 6.02
CA GLY A 22 6.69 1.27 7.37
C GLY A 22 7.01 2.43 8.32
N GLN A 23 7.34 2.10 9.55
CA GLN A 23 7.70 3.06 10.59
C GLN A 23 8.93 2.59 11.37
N LEU A 24 9.86 3.50 11.64
CA LEU A 24 10.99 3.26 12.51
C LEU A 24 10.54 3.30 13.97
N VAL A 25 10.63 2.16 14.68
CA VAL A 25 10.04 2.00 16.02
C VAL A 25 11.06 1.92 17.15
N GLY A 26 12.34 1.80 16.83
CA GLY A 26 13.39 1.77 17.85
C GLY A 26 14.78 1.57 17.29
N ALA A 27 15.79 1.97 18.06
CA ALA A 27 17.18 1.63 17.76
C ALA A 27 17.48 0.17 18.14
N GLN A 28 18.36 -0.47 17.38
CA GLN A 28 18.82 -1.84 17.60
C GLN A 28 20.33 -1.85 17.83
N GLY A 29 20.76 -2.25 19.01
CA GLY A 29 22.18 -2.29 19.36
C GLY A 29 22.86 -0.91 19.40
N LEU A 30 24.16 -0.86 19.14
CA LEU A 30 25.00 0.34 19.28
C LEU A 30 25.51 0.90 17.93
N ARG A 31 25.33 0.16 16.83
CA ARG A 31 25.92 0.45 15.53
C ARG A 31 25.02 1.25 14.59
N GLY A 32 23.92 1.83 15.12
CA GLY A 32 23.00 2.63 14.31
C GLY A 32 21.95 1.81 13.55
N GLU A 33 21.79 0.53 13.85
CA GLU A 33 20.69 -0.26 13.31
C GLU A 33 19.34 0.21 13.90
N LEU A 34 18.29 0.12 13.09
CA LEU A 34 16.95 0.53 13.43
C LEU A 34 15.97 -0.62 13.27
N ARG A 35 15.03 -0.75 14.18
CA ARG A 35 13.87 -1.63 14.04
C ARG A 35 12.78 -0.91 13.26
N LEU A 36 12.28 -1.56 12.23
CA LEU A 36 11.24 -1.08 11.34
C LEU A 36 10.03 -1.99 11.46
N ASN A 37 8.86 -1.37 11.71
CA ASN A 37 7.58 -2.04 11.64
C ASN A 37 7.03 -1.87 10.21
N PRO A 38 6.88 -2.97 9.42
CA PRO A 38 6.42 -2.87 8.05
C PRO A 38 4.92 -2.53 7.97
N ALA A 39 4.57 -1.74 6.97
CA ALA A 39 3.21 -1.47 6.52
C ALA A 39 3.03 -1.86 5.04
N SER A 40 3.91 -2.75 4.54
CA SER A 40 3.91 -3.25 3.17
C SER A 40 4.24 -4.73 3.18
N ASP A 41 3.62 -5.48 2.29
CA ASP A 41 3.80 -6.93 2.12
C ASP A 41 5.01 -7.28 1.23
N PHE A 42 5.79 -6.31 0.80
CA PHE A 42 6.97 -6.47 -0.05
C PHE A 42 8.26 -6.42 0.78
N PRO A 43 8.83 -7.58 1.16
CA PRO A 43 10.03 -7.64 2.02
C PRO A 43 11.26 -6.99 1.40
N GLU A 44 11.40 -7.00 0.07
CA GLU A 44 12.50 -6.38 -0.68
C GLU A 44 12.63 -4.88 -0.38
N ARG A 45 11.54 -4.20 -0.06
CA ARG A 45 11.55 -2.79 0.36
C ARG A 45 12.34 -2.53 1.62
N PHE A 46 12.55 -3.55 2.44
CA PHE A 46 13.24 -3.47 3.72
C PHE A 46 14.57 -4.20 3.74
N THR A 47 14.82 -5.09 2.78
CA THR A 47 16.03 -5.93 2.73
C THR A 47 16.99 -5.55 1.62
N GLU A 48 16.50 -5.01 0.51
CA GLU A 48 17.36 -4.62 -0.62
C GLU A 48 17.89 -3.19 -0.46
N PRO A 49 19.20 -2.97 -0.73
CA PRO A 49 19.80 -1.64 -0.73
C PRO A 49 19.12 -0.70 -1.74
N GLY A 50 19.09 0.57 -1.42
CA GLY A 50 18.59 1.58 -2.33
C GLY A 50 17.97 2.79 -1.62
N PRO A 51 17.48 3.77 -2.39
CA PRO A 51 16.91 4.98 -1.83
C PRO A 51 15.59 4.69 -1.11
N ARG A 52 15.40 5.37 0.01
CA ARG A 52 14.17 5.42 0.80
C ARG A 52 13.97 6.84 1.27
N TRP A 53 12.80 7.17 1.73
CA TRP A 53 12.49 8.49 2.23
C TRP A 53 11.93 8.39 3.64
N LEU A 54 12.33 9.31 4.49
CA LEU A 54 11.87 9.41 5.88
C LEU A 54 11.09 10.68 6.08
N GLN A 55 9.98 10.59 6.78
CA GLN A 55 9.19 11.72 7.23
C GLN A 55 8.94 11.64 8.72
N ALA A 56 9.46 12.61 9.45
CA ALA A 56 9.05 12.83 10.83
C ALA A 56 7.72 13.59 10.87
N LYS A 57 6.95 13.42 11.93
CA LYS A 57 5.64 14.08 12.07
C LYS A 57 5.77 15.61 11.94
N GLY A 58 5.10 16.15 10.93
CA GLY A 58 5.11 17.59 10.63
C GLY A 58 6.38 18.13 9.97
N SER A 59 7.27 17.25 9.50
CA SER A 59 8.50 17.62 8.81
C SER A 59 8.45 17.27 7.32
N ALA A 60 9.33 17.91 6.53
CA ALA A 60 9.51 17.58 5.13
C ALA A 60 10.10 16.17 4.96
N VAL A 61 9.81 15.55 3.81
CA VAL A 61 10.36 14.26 3.41
C VAL A 61 11.87 14.41 3.16
N LYS A 62 12.67 13.48 3.69
CA LYS A 62 14.12 13.46 3.54
C LYS A 62 14.56 12.12 2.94
N GLU A 63 15.35 12.19 1.88
CA GLU A 63 15.97 11.01 1.27
C GLU A 63 17.04 10.40 2.18
N VAL A 64 17.05 9.08 2.26
CA VAL A 64 18.07 8.27 2.92
C VAL A 64 18.37 7.04 2.08
N GLU A 65 19.57 6.46 2.24
CA GLU A 65 19.95 5.23 1.55
C GLU A 65 19.89 4.06 2.51
N LEU A 66 19.08 3.06 2.19
CA LEU A 66 19.07 1.77 2.87
C LEU A 66 20.31 0.98 2.40
N LEU A 67 21.16 0.59 3.33
CA LEU A 67 22.37 -0.19 3.05
C LEU A 67 22.10 -1.69 3.10
N GLU A 68 21.36 -2.12 4.08
CA GLU A 68 20.98 -3.52 4.28
C GLU A 68 19.78 -3.60 5.23
N GLY A 69 19.06 -4.72 5.13
CA GLY A 69 17.99 -5.03 6.05
C GLY A 69 17.78 -6.53 6.20
N ARG A 70 17.24 -6.95 7.32
CA ARG A 70 16.91 -8.34 7.61
C ARG A 70 15.64 -8.42 8.46
N GLN A 71 14.85 -9.44 8.24
CA GLN A 71 13.72 -9.72 9.10
C GLN A 71 14.18 -10.35 10.43
N LEU A 72 13.58 -9.93 11.52
CA LEU A 72 13.82 -10.57 12.83
C LEU A 72 13.10 -11.93 12.87
N PRO A 73 13.80 -13.01 13.27
CA PRO A 73 13.20 -14.34 13.37
C PRO A 73 11.98 -14.35 14.27
N GLY A 74 10.87 -14.89 13.78
CA GLY A 74 9.61 -15.03 14.54
C GLY A 74 8.86 -13.70 14.78
N LYS A 75 9.24 -12.61 14.11
CA LYS A 75 8.59 -11.30 14.22
C LYS A 75 8.34 -10.70 12.83
N SER A 76 7.30 -9.86 12.73
CA SER A 76 7.03 -9.06 11.53
C SER A 76 7.95 -7.83 11.42
N LEU A 77 8.92 -7.65 12.32
CA LEU A 77 9.83 -6.52 12.34
C LEU A 77 11.08 -6.77 11.49
N TYR A 78 11.58 -5.72 10.88
CA TYR A 78 12.87 -5.70 10.19
C TYR A 78 13.90 -4.93 11.01
N VAL A 79 15.16 -5.29 10.85
CA VAL A 79 16.31 -4.49 11.29
C VAL A 79 16.98 -3.94 10.05
N VAL A 80 17.09 -2.64 9.97
CA VAL A 80 17.61 -1.92 8.81
C VAL A 80 18.81 -1.06 9.19
N ARG A 81 19.71 -0.87 8.24
CA ARG A 81 20.87 0.00 8.36
C ARG A 81 20.79 1.10 7.31
N LEU A 82 20.87 2.34 7.75
CA LEU A 82 20.79 3.51 6.89
C LEU A 82 22.15 4.19 6.80
N LYS A 83 22.49 4.69 5.62
CA LYS A 83 23.73 5.45 5.40
C LYS A 83 23.76 6.70 6.24
N GLY A 84 24.91 6.96 6.89
CA GLY A 84 25.07 8.12 7.78
C GLY A 84 24.55 7.91 9.19
N VAL A 85 23.95 6.75 9.51
CA VAL A 85 23.49 6.38 10.85
C VAL A 85 24.44 5.32 11.40
N SER A 86 25.43 5.74 12.20
CA SER A 86 26.54 4.89 12.62
C SER A 86 26.57 4.57 14.13
N ASN A 87 25.67 5.15 14.90
CA ASN A 87 25.59 4.94 16.34
C ASN A 87 24.15 4.97 16.83
N ARG A 88 23.96 4.56 18.08
CA ARG A 88 22.64 4.49 18.71
C ARG A 88 21.94 5.85 18.80
N MET A 89 22.67 6.90 19.10
CA MET A 89 22.09 8.25 19.27
C MET A 89 21.51 8.76 17.95
N SER A 90 22.24 8.60 16.83
CA SER A 90 21.72 8.98 15.52
C SER A 90 20.56 8.10 15.06
N ALA A 91 20.53 6.83 15.45
CA ALA A 91 19.38 5.95 15.21
C ALA A 91 18.16 6.37 16.04
N GLU A 92 18.32 6.67 17.31
CA GLU A 92 17.23 7.11 18.21
C GLU A 92 16.58 8.41 17.72
N ALA A 93 17.35 9.30 17.10
CA ALA A 93 16.83 10.54 16.49
C ALA A 93 15.86 10.30 15.34
N LEU A 94 15.89 9.13 14.70
CA LEU A 94 15.02 8.74 13.58
C LEU A 94 13.82 7.90 14.04
N VAL A 95 13.74 7.52 15.29
CA VAL A 95 12.59 6.76 15.82
C VAL A 95 11.32 7.58 15.71
N GLY A 96 10.25 6.97 15.23
CA GLY A 96 8.97 7.62 14.96
C GLY A 96 8.81 8.14 13.53
N CYS A 97 9.89 8.17 12.72
CA CYS A 97 9.79 8.51 11.31
C CYS A 97 9.03 7.43 10.53
N THR A 98 8.20 7.87 9.60
CA THR A 98 7.58 7.01 8.58
C THR A 98 8.56 6.79 7.46
N VAL A 99 8.69 5.55 7.00
CA VAL A 99 9.47 5.18 5.82
C VAL A 99 8.56 5.23 4.62
N LEU A 100 8.98 5.96 3.59
CA LEU A 100 8.23 6.20 2.38
C LEU A 100 9.00 5.69 1.16
N VAL A 101 8.25 5.37 0.12
CA VAL A 101 8.76 5.18 -1.25
C VAL A 101 7.94 6.06 -2.20
N PRO A 102 8.43 6.38 -3.41
CA PRO A 102 7.63 7.08 -4.40
C PRO A 102 6.34 6.29 -4.70
N ALA A 103 5.23 6.97 -4.93
CA ALA A 103 3.96 6.33 -5.26
C ALA A 103 4.04 5.50 -6.56
N GLU A 104 4.95 5.87 -7.45
CA GLU A 104 5.27 5.14 -8.69
C GLU A 104 5.98 3.80 -8.44
N ASP A 105 6.61 3.63 -7.27
CA ASP A 105 7.32 2.41 -6.86
C ASP A 105 6.36 1.32 -6.32
N ARG A 106 5.12 1.35 -6.79
CA ARG A 106 4.20 0.24 -6.61
C ARG A 106 4.69 -0.90 -7.51
N PRO A 107 4.93 -2.10 -6.96
CA PRO A 107 5.28 -3.24 -7.78
C PRO A 107 4.24 -3.44 -8.88
N GLU A 108 4.71 -3.72 -10.10
CA GLU A 108 3.81 -4.21 -11.14
C GLU A 108 3.18 -5.50 -10.63
N LEU A 109 1.86 -5.48 -10.52
CA LEU A 109 1.10 -6.64 -10.11
C LEU A 109 1.10 -7.65 -11.25
N ALA A 110 1.19 -8.94 -10.94
CA ALA A 110 0.96 -9.99 -11.92
C ALA A 110 -0.47 -9.91 -12.46
N ASP A 111 -0.70 -10.44 -13.67
CA ASP A 111 -2.05 -10.47 -14.26
C ASP A 111 -3.04 -11.13 -13.28
N GLY A 112 -4.06 -10.39 -12.88
CA GLY A 112 -5.07 -10.81 -11.90
C GLY A 112 -4.77 -10.47 -10.44
N GLU A 113 -3.61 -9.87 -10.13
CA GLU A 113 -3.33 -9.27 -8.83
C GLU A 113 -3.74 -7.79 -8.84
N PHE A 114 -4.41 -7.35 -7.79
CA PHE A 114 -4.86 -5.97 -7.63
C PHE A 114 -4.40 -5.40 -6.29
N HIS A 115 -4.02 -4.14 -6.28
CA HIS A 115 -3.91 -3.44 -5.00
C HIS A 115 -5.32 -3.33 -4.41
N LEU A 116 -5.51 -3.93 -3.25
CA LEU A 116 -6.82 -4.05 -2.60
C LEU A 116 -7.52 -2.69 -2.41
N LEU A 117 -6.74 -1.63 -2.20
CA LEU A 117 -7.26 -0.27 -2.08
C LEU A 117 -7.83 0.29 -3.40
N ASP A 118 -7.34 -0.17 -4.54
CA ASP A 118 -7.80 0.28 -5.86
C ASP A 118 -9.17 -0.32 -6.21
N LEU A 119 -9.60 -1.36 -5.48
CA LEU A 119 -10.92 -1.97 -5.64
C LEU A 119 -12.04 -1.17 -4.95
N VAL A 120 -11.70 -0.34 -3.96
CA VAL A 120 -12.69 0.49 -3.26
C VAL A 120 -13.18 1.60 -4.20
N GLY A 121 -14.49 1.71 -4.35
CA GLY A 121 -15.13 2.66 -5.26
C GLY A 121 -15.52 2.08 -6.62
N LEU A 122 -15.07 0.85 -6.95
CA LEU A 122 -15.48 0.20 -8.19
C LEU A 122 -16.96 -0.17 -8.16
N GLU A 123 -17.60 -0.04 -9.32
CA GLU A 123 -18.96 -0.49 -9.56
C GLU A 123 -19.01 -2.02 -9.62
N ALA A 124 -19.90 -2.64 -8.86
CA ALA A 124 -20.12 -4.08 -8.90
C ALA A 124 -21.24 -4.42 -9.89
N ARG A 125 -20.92 -5.23 -10.91
CA ARG A 125 -21.84 -5.68 -11.96
C ARG A 125 -22.06 -7.17 -11.90
N LEU A 126 -23.28 -7.63 -12.21
CA LEU A 126 -23.60 -9.05 -12.31
C LEU A 126 -23.25 -9.61 -13.68
N ALA A 127 -22.60 -10.77 -13.69
CA ALA A 127 -22.39 -11.54 -14.91
C ALA A 127 -23.75 -11.96 -15.54
N GLY A 128 -23.84 -11.74 -16.84
CA GLY A 128 -25.01 -12.14 -17.64
C GLY A 128 -25.84 -10.99 -18.18
N ASN A 129 -25.95 -9.87 -17.49
CA ASN A 129 -26.67 -8.69 -17.98
C ASN A 129 -25.90 -7.37 -17.78
N ASP A 130 -24.67 -7.42 -17.24
CA ASP A 130 -23.85 -6.25 -16.92
C ASP A 130 -24.56 -5.20 -16.05
N GLU A 131 -25.57 -5.63 -15.30
CA GLU A 131 -26.33 -4.75 -14.44
C GLU A 131 -25.54 -4.38 -13.19
N SER A 132 -25.43 -3.09 -12.94
CA SER A 132 -24.84 -2.57 -11.72
C SER A 132 -25.73 -2.87 -10.52
N ILE A 133 -25.16 -3.50 -9.50
CA ILE A 133 -25.91 -3.84 -8.27
C ILE A 133 -25.46 -3.03 -7.07
N GLY A 134 -24.34 -2.35 -7.14
CA GLY A 134 -23.79 -1.56 -6.05
C GLY A 134 -22.35 -1.11 -6.29
N THR A 135 -21.69 -0.71 -5.21
CA THR A 135 -20.31 -0.21 -5.24
C THR A 135 -19.51 -0.85 -4.11
N VAL A 136 -18.24 -1.15 -4.37
CA VAL A 136 -17.29 -1.61 -3.34
C VAL A 136 -17.07 -0.48 -2.34
N SER A 137 -17.51 -0.65 -1.11
CA SER A 137 -17.41 0.35 -0.05
C SER A 137 -16.18 0.19 0.82
N ASN A 138 -15.72 -1.05 1.00
CA ASN A 138 -14.58 -1.36 1.86
C ASN A 138 -13.98 -2.72 1.49
N LEU A 139 -12.84 -3.03 2.11
CA LEU A 139 -12.17 -4.29 1.96
C LEU A 139 -11.73 -4.80 3.31
N ILE A 140 -12.01 -6.07 3.57
CA ILE A 140 -11.65 -6.74 4.82
C ILE A 140 -10.59 -7.78 4.48
N SER A 141 -9.34 -7.51 4.88
CA SER A 141 -8.24 -8.45 4.73
C SER A 141 -8.20 -9.41 5.92
N GLY A 142 -8.20 -10.69 5.60
CA GLY A 142 -8.14 -11.79 6.57
C GLY A 142 -7.59 -13.02 5.85
N GLY A 143 -7.77 -14.20 6.36
CA GLY A 143 -7.32 -15.43 5.67
C GLY A 143 -7.82 -15.58 4.22
N ASN A 144 -8.94 -14.95 3.90
CA ASN A 144 -9.43 -14.64 2.54
C ASN A 144 -9.88 -13.19 2.51
N ASP A 145 -9.52 -12.46 1.46
CA ASP A 145 -9.96 -11.08 1.28
C ASP A 145 -11.44 -11.03 0.92
N LEU A 146 -12.18 -10.13 1.58
CA LEU A 146 -13.61 -9.93 1.38
C LEU A 146 -13.86 -8.51 0.88
N LEU A 147 -14.61 -8.39 -0.20
CA LEU A 147 -15.15 -7.12 -0.67
C LEU A 147 -16.45 -6.82 0.07
N GLU A 148 -16.52 -5.67 0.70
CA GLU A 148 -17.76 -5.12 1.23
C GLU A 148 -18.45 -4.31 0.13
N ILE A 149 -19.58 -4.78 -0.35
CA ILE A 149 -20.34 -4.14 -1.44
C ILE A 149 -21.61 -3.52 -0.89
N LYS A 150 -21.76 -2.22 -1.07
CA LYS A 150 -22.98 -1.49 -0.77
C LYS A 150 -23.90 -1.57 -1.98
N LEU A 151 -24.97 -2.35 -1.86
CA LEU A 151 -25.98 -2.53 -2.90
C LEU A 151 -26.84 -1.26 -3.09
N HIS A 152 -27.42 -1.07 -4.27
CA HIS A 152 -28.37 -0.01 -4.54
C HIS A 152 -29.61 -0.07 -3.64
N SER A 153 -29.96 -1.25 -3.10
CA SER A 153 -31.01 -1.44 -2.10
C SER A 153 -30.69 -0.83 -0.73
N GLY A 154 -29.44 -0.37 -0.52
CA GLY A 154 -28.96 0.13 0.77
C GLY A 154 -28.40 -0.94 1.71
N LYS A 155 -28.52 -2.23 1.36
CA LYS A 155 -27.87 -3.33 2.08
C LYS A 155 -26.38 -3.38 1.77
N THR A 156 -25.61 -3.91 2.72
CA THR A 156 -24.18 -4.22 2.54
C THR A 156 -23.99 -5.72 2.57
N VAL A 157 -23.25 -6.26 1.59
CA VAL A 157 -22.95 -7.68 1.49
C VAL A 157 -21.42 -7.89 1.45
N LEU A 158 -20.97 -9.02 1.98
CA LEU A 158 -19.56 -9.43 1.94
C LEU A 158 -19.37 -10.49 0.85
N VAL A 159 -18.50 -10.20 -0.09
CA VAL A 159 -18.21 -11.07 -1.25
C VAL A 159 -16.74 -11.49 -1.20
N PRO A 160 -16.43 -12.79 -1.18
CA PRO A 160 -15.03 -13.25 -1.28
C PRO A 160 -14.37 -12.78 -2.57
N PHE A 161 -13.19 -12.19 -2.44
CA PHE A 161 -12.37 -11.77 -3.59
C PHE A 161 -11.58 -12.97 -4.11
N VAL A 162 -12.25 -13.83 -4.86
CA VAL A 162 -11.68 -15.01 -5.50
C VAL A 162 -12.14 -15.04 -6.97
N GLU A 163 -11.29 -15.56 -7.86
CA GLU A 163 -11.55 -15.61 -9.30
C GLU A 163 -12.90 -16.27 -9.66
N ALA A 164 -13.32 -17.27 -8.90
CA ALA A 164 -14.62 -17.94 -9.10
C ALA A 164 -15.84 -17.03 -8.88
N ILE A 165 -15.71 -15.96 -8.08
CA ILE A 165 -16.78 -15.04 -7.73
C ILE A 165 -16.57 -13.66 -8.36
N VAL A 166 -15.31 -13.24 -8.53
CA VAL A 166 -14.89 -11.98 -9.18
C VAL A 166 -13.97 -12.33 -10.35
N PRO A 167 -14.52 -12.81 -11.47
CA PRO A 167 -13.71 -13.27 -12.60
C PRO A 167 -13.06 -12.14 -13.39
N GLU A 168 -13.54 -10.93 -13.28
CA GLU A 168 -13.03 -9.79 -14.04
C GLU A 168 -13.05 -8.50 -13.23
N VAL A 169 -11.95 -7.73 -13.31
CA VAL A 169 -11.81 -6.41 -12.71
C VAL A 169 -11.23 -5.45 -13.74
N GLN A 170 -11.93 -4.34 -13.98
CA GLN A 170 -11.53 -3.28 -14.91
C GLN A 170 -11.30 -1.98 -14.12
N LEU A 171 -10.07 -1.81 -13.63
CA LEU A 171 -9.70 -0.64 -12.81
C LEU A 171 -9.83 0.68 -13.59
N GLU A 172 -9.42 0.69 -14.86
CA GLU A 172 -9.47 1.89 -15.70
C GLU A 172 -10.91 2.31 -16.03
N GLU A 173 -11.80 1.33 -16.19
CA GLU A 173 -13.22 1.56 -16.48
C GLU A 173 -14.06 1.74 -15.19
N GLY A 174 -13.49 1.41 -14.03
CA GLY A 174 -14.11 1.63 -12.73
C GLY A 174 -15.16 0.58 -12.34
N TRP A 175 -15.08 -0.66 -12.81
CA TRP A 175 -16.03 -1.72 -12.48
C TRP A 175 -15.37 -3.09 -12.27
N LEU A 176 -16.09 -3.97 -11.60
CA LEU A 176 -15.77 -5.39 -11.46
C LEU A 176 -17.00 -6.26 -11.72
N LEU A 177 -16.75 -7.46 -12.23
CA LEU A 177 -17.79 -8.42 -12.53
C LEU A 177 -17.96 -9.43 -11.39
N LEU A 178 -19.20 -9.72 -11.03
CA LEU A 178 -19.55 -10.69 -9.99
C LEU A 178 -20.31 -11.89 -10.58
N THR A 179 -19.89 -13.07 -10.15
CA THR A 179 -20.59 -14.34 -10.40
C THR A 179 -20.93 -15.00 -9.05
N PRO A 180 -21.81 -14.38 -8.25
CA PRO A 180 -22.10 -14.87 -6.92
C PRO A 180 -22.89 -16.17 -6.98
N PRO A 181 -22.60 -17.15 -6.10
CA PRO A 181 -23.47 -18.31 -5.96
C PRO A 181 -24.84 -17.90 -5.42
N PRO A 182 -25.91 -18.67 -5.69
CA PRO A 182 -27.24 -18.37 -5.22
C PRO A 182 -27.27 -18.13 -3.69
N GLY A 183 -27.93 -17.03 -3.27
CA GLY A 183 -28.07 -16.66 -1.87
C GLY A 183 -26.97 -15.75 -1.30
N LEU A 184 -25.85 -15.54 -1.97
CA LEU A 184 -24.75 -14.70 -1.44
C LEU A 184 -25.16 -13.23 -1.33
N LEU A 185 -25.96 -12.72 -2.25
CA LEU A 185 -26.42 -11.32 -2.26
C LEU A 185 -27.72 -11.09 -1.46
N GLU A 186 -28.30 -12.16 -0.92
CA GLU A 186 -29.55 -12.11 -0.15
C GLU A 186 -29.30 -12.06 1.37
N LEU A 187 -28.07 -12.20 1.81
CA LEU A 187 -27.65 -12.24 3.21
C LEU A 187 -27.72 -10.88 3.92
#